data_b1c3571b0d9d453fd1aedf3f9793e2dc
#
_entry.id   b1c3571b0d9d453fd1aedf3f9793e2dc
#
_cell.length_a   1.000
_cell.length_b   1.000
_cell.length_c   1.000
_cell.angle_alpha   90.00
_cell.angle_beta   90.00
_cell.angle_gamma   90.00
#
_symmetry.space_group_name_H-M   'P 1'
#
loop_
_entity.id
_entity.type
_entity.pdbx_description
1 polymer ?
#
loop_
_entity_poly.entity_id
_entity_poly.type
_entity_poly.pdbx_seq_one_letter_code
_entity_poly.pdbx_strand_id
1 'polypeptide(L)'
;MILNKKNILIVVLLFFLLIETNFFKNAYQIISMSHNERLVEKYGFCSNEGVGYIEYIKNEIATTDKIKVINFNNGPPLDWKVYNTNTKKTDFFNNFILINYPGDNHFKKIDYINNKLIINAEYGLRYIKAINYILISNIDIKDNNNFLEITLKDNQKIIYQKRFDNIESNNIIFETDYKVDINKNNLADLKLKLEVNYKNLKINKNYDISANMMNQIDLNEFTIINKVENCYFITEK
;
A
#
# COMPACT_ATOMS: atom_id res chain seq x y z
N MET A 1 -23.56 46.24 30.40
CA MET A 1 -24.07 45.58 29.21
C MET A 1 -24.55 44.18 29.62
N ILE A 2 -25.90 44.00 29.80
CA ILE A 2 -26.46 42.72 30.28
C ILE A 2 -26.57 41.80 29.06
N LEU A 3 -25.73 40.79 28.99
CA LEU A 3 -25.83 39.78 27.94
C LEU A 3 -27.19 39.06 28.01
N ASN A 4 -27.99 39.19 26.97
CA ASN A 4 -29.26 38.50 26.87
C ASN A 4 -29.03 36.97 26.87
N LYS A 5 -29.88 36.20 27.59
CA LYS A 5 -29.77 34.72 27.69
C LYS A 5 -29.57 34.02 26.31
N LYS A 6 -30.18 34.55 25.26
CA LYS A 6 -29.98 34.06 23.88
C LYS A 6 -28.52 34.24 23.40
N ASN A 7 -27.90 35.36 23.73
CA ASN A 7 -26.50 35.63 23.33
C ASN A 7 -25.52 34.72 24.10
N ILE A 8 -25.81 34.42 25.35
CA ILE A 8 -25.01 33.47 26.13
C ILE A 8 -25.10 32.08 25.53
N LEU A 9 -26.29 31.61 25.14
CA LEU A 9 -26.47 30.32 24.50
C LEU A 9 -25.71 30.21 23.16
N ILE A 10 -25.73 31.26 22.36
CA ILE A 10 -24.99 31.30 21.08
C ILE A 10 -23.48 31.23 21.32
N VAL A 11 -22.95 31.95 22.30
CA VAL A 11 -21.52 31.92 22.65
C VAL A 11 -21.10 30.52 23.12
N VAL A 12 -21.92 29.88 23.95
CA VAL A 12 -21.66 28.50 24.42
C VAL A 12 -21.67 27.51 23.26
N LEU A 13 -22.65 27.60 22.36
CA LEU A 13 -22.71 26.75 21.15
C LEU A 13 -21.52 26.96 20.24
N LEU A 14 -21.11 28.21 19.99
CA LEU A 14 -19.91 28.50 19.21
C LEU A 14 -18.64 27.94 19.86
N PHE A 15 -18.52 28.04 21.18
CA PHE A 15 -17.36 27.48 21.89
C PHE A 15 -17.32 25.94 21.80
N PHE A 16 -18.49 25.29 21.90
CA PHE A 16 -18.59 23.84 21.65
C PHE A 16 -18.17 23.46 20.24
N LEU A 17 -18.63 24.19 19.22
CA LEU A 17 -18.23 23.97 17.83
C LEU A 17 -16.72 24.13 17.62
N LEU A 18 -16.11 25.14 18.26
CA LEU A 18 -14.66 25.34 18.18
C LEU A 18 -13.86 24.20 18.81
N ILE A 19 -14.37 23.59 19.89
CA ILE A 19 -13.75 22.42 20.52
C ILE A 19 -13.92 21.19 19.61
N GLU A 20 -15.13 20.89 19.16
CA GLU A 20 -15.43 19.72 18.31
C GLU A 20 -14.65 19.76 16.98
N THR A 21 -14.45 20.93 16.40
CA THR A 21 -13.67 21.09 15.17
C THR A 21 -12.16 21.10 15.39
N ASN A 22 -11.68 20.91 16.63
CA ASN A 22 -10.26 21.05 16.98
C ASN A 22 -9.65 22.39 16.55
N PHE A 23 -10.47 23.45 16.50
CA PHE A 23 -10.06 24.76 15.99
C PHE A 23 -8.80 25.29 16.69
N PHE A 24 -8.74 25.24 18.01
CA PHE A 24 -7.59 25.74 18.77
C PHE A 24 -6.31 24.95 18.48
N LYS A 25 -6.41 23.63 18.33
CA LYS A 25 -5.27 22.78 17.95
C LYS A 25 -4.78 23.14 16.54
N ASN A 26 -5.68 23.26 15.58
CA ASN A 26 -5.35 23.58 14.22
C ASN A 26 -4.76 25.01 14.10
N ALA A 27 -5.33 25.99 14.81
CA ALA A 27 -4.81 27.35 14.86
C ALA A 27 -3.40 27.39 15.46
N TYR A 28 -3.16 26.65 16.57
CA TYR A 28 -1.85 26.56 17.18
C TYR A 28 -0.83 25.94 16.20
N GLN A 29 -1.17 24.86 15.51
CA GLN A 29 -0.29 24.24 14.50
C GLN A 29 0.04 25.20 13.35
N ILE A 30 -0.94 25.99 12.90
CA ILE A 30 -0.72 26.98 11.82
C ILE A 30 0.25 28.07 12.27
N ILE A 31 0.18 28.50 13.51
CA ILE A 31 1.01 29.59 14.05
C ILE A 31 2.41 29.11 14.46
N SER A 32 2.50 27.91 15.07
CA SER A 32 3.74 27.41 15.68
C SER A 32 4.61 26.55 14.75
N MET A 33 4.04 25.97 13.72
CA MET A 33 4.74 25.05 12.82
C MET A 33 4.86 25.62 11.41
N SER A 34 6.02 25.41 10.77
CA SER A 34 6.19 25.71 9.37
C SER A 34 5.26 24.84 8.49
N HIS A 35 5.09 25.23 7.22
CA HIS A 35 4.30 24.44 6.28
C HIS A 35 4.82 23.00 6.14
N ASN A 36 6.15 22.84 6.04
CA ASN A 36 6.77 21.52 5.88
C ASN A 36 6.63 20.66 7.12
N GLU A 37 6.78 21.20 8.32
CA GLU A 37 6.56 20.47 9.58
C GLU A 37 5.12 19.94 9.67
N ARG A 38 4.12 20.75 9.30
CA ARG A 38 2.71 20.31 9.25
C ARG A 38 2.48 19.20 8.23
N LEU A 39 3.16 19.24 7.08
CA LEU A 39 3.07 18.17 6.08
C LEU A 39 3.69 16.87 6.62
N VAL A 40 4.83 16.95 7.30
CA VAL A 40 5.48 15.78 7.90
C VAL A 40 4.62 15.20 9.02
N GLU A 41 4.02 16.03 9.88
CA GLU A 41 3.12 15.57 10.94
C GLU A 41 1.89 14.84 10.35
N LYS A 42 1.32 15.37 9.28
CA LYS A 42 0.11 14.81 8.65
C LYS A 42 0.39 13.58 7.80
N TYR A 43 1.47 13.58 7.03
CA TYR A 43 1.77 12.57 6.01
C TYR A 43 2.97 11.68 6.35
N GLY A 44 3.53 11.84 7.55
CA GLY A 44 4.63 11.05 8.07
C GLY A 44 6.00 11.40 7.49
N PHE A 45 7.05 11.01 8.22
CA PHE A 45 8.41 11.13 7.73
C PHE A 45 8.70 9.99 6.74
N CYS A 46 8.70 8.75 7.22
CA CYS A 46 8.93 7.54 6.42
C CYS A 46 7.73 6.57 6.43
N SER A 47 6.58 7.01 6.90
CA SER A 47 5.31 6.27 6.94
C SER A 47 4.27 6.95 6.06
N ASN A 48 3.17 6.28 5.79
CA ASN A 48 2.09 6.78 4.93
C ASN A 48 2.62 7.24 3.56
N GLU A 49 2.55 8.54 3.29
CA GLU A 49 3.02 9.14 2.04
C GLU A 49 4.53 9.44 2.04
N GLY A 50 5.20 9.44 3.20
CA GLY A 50 6.64 9.66 3.30
C GLY A 50 7.11 11.05 2.88
N VAL A 51 6.27 12.07 3.06
CA VAL A 51 6.56 13.46 2.65
C VAL A 51 7.81 14.00 3.32
N GLY A 52 8.03 13.68 4.60
CA GLY A 52 9.20 14.14 5.34
C GLY A 52 10.50 13.60 4.77
N TYR A 53 10.52 12.34 4.38
CA TYR A 53 11.72 11.75 3.78
C TYR A 53 12.02 12.32 2.41
N ILE A 54 11.00 12.60 1.59
CA ILE A 54 11.18 13.24 0.29
C ILE A 54 11.78 14.64 0.45
N GLU A 55 11.26 15.45 1.38
CA GLU A 55 11.80 16.78 1.65
C GLU A 55 13.22 16.72 2.22
N TYR A 56 13.51 15.74 3.07
CA TYR A 56 14.86 15.51 3.58
C TYR A 56 15.85 15.21 2.44
N ILE A 57 15.52 14.27 1.53
CA ILE A 57 16.39 13.94 0.39
C ILE A 57 16.62 15.18 -0.49
N LYS A 58 15.57 15.97 -0.77
CA LYS A 58 15.70 17.20 -1.57
C LYS A 58 16.61 18.24 -0.96
N ASN A 59 16.57 18.42 0.35
CA ASN A 59 17.26 19.50 1.03
C ASN A 59 18.69 19.12 1.41
N GLU A 60 18.92 17.87 1.83
CA GLU A 60 20.20 17.45 2.41
C GLU A 60 21.10 16.72 1.40
N ILE A 61 20.52 16.06 0.41
CA ILE A 61 21.31 15.23 -0.52
C ILE A 61 21.46 15.91 -1.90
N ALA A 62 20.71 16.98 -2.15
CA ALA A 62 20.80 17.88 -3.31
C ALA A 62 21.20 17.17 -4.61
N THR A 63 20.30 16.40 -5.19
CA THR A 63 20.54 15.82 -6.50
C THR A 63 19.93 16.70 -7.59
N THR A 64 20.70 16.97 -8.65
CA THR A 64 20.22 17.61 -9.87
C THR A 64 19.51 16.60 -10.78
N ASP A 65 19.60 15.31 -10.45
CA ASP A 65 19.11 14.21 -11.28
C ASP A 65 17.62 13.98 -11.11
N LYS A 66 17.04 13.37 -12.13
CA LYS A 66 15.63 12.98 -12.10
C LYS A 66 15.43 11.84 -11.10
N ILE A 67 14.56 12.05 -10.12
CA ILE A 67 14.26 11.07 -9.07
C ILE A 67 12.83 10.58 -9.27
N LYS A 68 12.61 9.28 -9.25
CA LYS A 68 11.27 8.68 -9.20
C LYS A 68 10.92 8.32 -7.77
N VAL A 69 9.73 8.74 -7.31
CA VAL A 69 9.20 8.35 -6.00
C VAL A 69 8.27 7.16 -6.16
N ILE A 70 8.53 6.10 -5.38
CA ILE A 70 7.74 4.87 -5.37
C ILE A 70 7.26 4.64 -3.96
N ASN A 71 5.94 4.71 -3.77
CA ASN A 71 5.32 4.35 -2.49
C ASN A 71 4.74 2.93 -2.60
N PHE A 72 5.26 2.01 -1.78
CA PHE A 72 4.80 0.61 -1.73
C PHE A 72 3.47 0.44 -1.01
N ASN A 73 3.03 1.43 -0.25
CA ASN A 73 1.67 1.51 0.26
C ASN A 73 0.76 2.23 -0.75
N ASN A 74 -0.56 2.09 -0.56
CA ASN A 74 -1.56 2.67 -1.47
C ASN A 74 -1.72 4.19 -1.28
N GLY A 75 -0.61 4.92 -1.29
CA GLY A 75 -0.60 6.38 -1.25
C GLY A 75 -0.65 6.98 -2.65
N PRO A 76 -1.06 8.24 -2.79
CA PRO A 76 -0.99 8.95 -4.05
C PRO A 76 0.47 9.04 -4.54
N PRO A 77 0.71 9.04 -5.85
CA PRO A 77 2.06 9.26 -6.38
C PRO A 77 2.54 10.66 -5.97
N LEU A 78 3.72 10.72 -5.35
CA LEU A 78 4.32 11.96 -4.85
C LEU A 78 5.41 12.50 -5.77
N ASP A 79 5.48 12.02 -7.00
CA ASP A 79 6.45 12.46 -8.01
C ASP A 79 6.43 13.99 -8.18
N TRP A 80 5.26 14.62 -8.07
CA TRP A 80 5.11 16.08 -8.15
C TRP A 80 5.89 16.85 -7.06
N LYS A 81 6.21 16.21 -5.95
CA LYS A 81 7.03 16.84 -4.90
C LYS A 81 8.49 16.98 -5.30
N VAL A 82 8.95 16.10 -6.18
CA VAL A 82 10.34 16.04 -6.63
C VAL A 82 10.54 16.80 -7.93
N TYR A 83 9.49 16.91 -8.73
CA TYR A 83 9.54 17.57 -10.05
C TYR A 83 8.84 18.91 -10.08
N ASN A 84 9.46 19.86 -10.75
CA ASN A 84 8.71 20.92 -11.42
C ASN A 84 7.99 20.29 -12.62
N THR A 85 6.70 20.36 -12.64
CA THR A 85 5.59 19.95 -13.50
C THR A 85 5.80 19.54 -14.98
N ASN A 86 7.03 19.42 -15.51
CA ASN A 86 7.30 19.23 -16.94
C ASN A 86 7.98 17.89 -17.31
N THR A 87 8.01 16.90 -16.43
CA THR A 87 8.59 15.59 -16.77
C THR A 87 7.62 14.77 -17.60
N LYS A 88 8.06 14.36 -18.79
CA LYS A 88 7.29 13.46 -19.67
C LYS A 88 7.33 12.04 -19.10
N LYS A 89 6.26 11.26 -19.30
CA LYS A 89 6.15 9.84 -18.92
C LYS A 89 7.27 8.93 -19.48
N THR A 90 8.05 9.42 -20.43
CA THR A 90 9.10 8.68 -21.14
C THR A 90 10.50 8.94 -20.58
N ASP A 91 10.61 9.69 -19.49
CA ASP A 91 11.92 10.02 -18.94
C ASP A 91 12.53 8.82 -18.20
N PHE A 92 13.81 8.57 -18.46
CA PHE A 92 14.61 7.58 -17.72
C PHE A 92 15.00 8.15 -16.36
N PHE A 93 14.89 7.31 -15.34
CA PHE A 93 15.23 7.64 -13.96
C PHE A 93 16.35 6.72 -13.50
N ASN A 94 17.43 7.29 -13.01
CA ASN A 94 18.53 6.52 -12.43
C ASN A 94 18.44 6.51 -10.89
N ASN A 95 17.68 7.44 -10.33
CA ASN A 95 17.53 7.60 -8.88
C ASN A 95 16.08 7.36 -8.46
N PHE A 96 15.90 6.65 -7.34
CA PHE A 96 14.59 6.29 -6.81
C PHE A 96 14.51 6.61 -5.32
N ILE A 97 13.39 7.19 -4.90
CA ILE A 97 13.00 7.25 -3.50
C ILE A 97 11.94 6.18 -3.28
N LEU A 98 12.25 5.19 -2.43
CA LEU A 98 11.33 4.14 -2.04
C LEU A 98 10.74 4.48 -0.68
N ILE A 99 9.42 4.51 -0.60
CA ILE A 99 8.65 4.75 0.63
C ILE A 99 7.92 3.47 1.00
N ASN A 100 7.94 3.12 2.29
CA ASN A 100 7.30 1.90 2.82
C ASN A 100 7.79 0.61 2.12
N TYR A 101 9.07 0.54 1.78
CA TYR A 101 9.65 -0.65 1.16
C TYR A 101 9.94 -1.73 2.23
N PRO A 102 9.71 -3.00 1.97
CA PRO A 102 9.24 -3.64 0.72
C PRO A 102 7.71 -3.66 0.55
N GLY A 103 6.98 -2.96 1.39
CA GLY A 103 5.53 -3.03 1.48
C GLY A 103 5.05 -4.22 2.33
N ASP A 104 3.75 -4.24 2.61
CA ASP A 104 3.13 -5.37 3.29
C ASP A 104 2.79 -6.47 2.29
N ASN A 105 3.36 -7.65 2.45
CA ASN A 105 3.09 -8.82 1.60
C ASN A 105 1.79 -9.55 2.00
N HIS A 106 0.80 -8.84 2.53
CA HIS A 106 -0.46 -9.44 2.98
C HIS A 106 -1.63 -8.94 2.13
N PHE A 107 -2.53 -9.86 1.82
CA PHE A 107 -3.83 -9.51 1.24
C PHE A 107 -4.69 -8.85 2.34
N LYS A 108 -5.02 -7.56 2.19
CA LYS A 108 -5.65 -6.78 3.27
C LYS A 108 -7.17 -6.68 3.21
N LYS A 109 -7.78 -6.87 2.05
CA LYS A 109 -9.24 -6.80 1.93
C LYS A 109 -9.84 -8.12 1.47
N ILE A 110 -10.68 -8.67 2.33
CA ILE A 110 -11.33 -9.94 2.12
C ILE A 110 -12.83 -9.72 2.11
N ASP A 111 -13.46 -9.92 0.97
CA ASP A 111 -14.89 -9.86 0.79
C ASP A 111 -15.46 -11.27 0.63
N TYR A 112 -16.54 -11.60 1.34
CA TYR A 112 -17.24 -12.89 1.23
C TYR A 112 -18.56 -12.69 0.49
N ILE A 113 -18.68 -13.29 -0.67
CA ILE A 113 -19.90 -13.26 -1.47
C ILE A 113 -20.26 -14.70 -1.85
N ASN A 114 -21.39 -15.22 -1.37
CA ASN A 114 -21.96 -16.51 -1.77
C ASN A 114 -20.95 -17.69 -1.80
N ASN A 115 -20.26 -17.97 -0.68
CA ASN A 115 -19.20 -19.00 -0.58
C ASN A 115 -18.00 -18.73 -1.49
N LYS A 116 -17.79 -17.51 -1.88
CA LYS A 116 -16.65 -17.04 -2.63
C LYS A 116 -15.90 -16.02 -1.81
N LEU A 117 -14.63 -16.29 -1.60
CA LEU A 117 -13.70 -15.38 -0.97
C LEU A 117 -13.03 -14.54 -2.05
N ILE A 118 -13.17 -13.23 -1.97
CA ILE A 118 -12.51 -12.32 -2.88
C ILE A 118 -11.47 -11.54 -2.10
N ILE A 119 -10.23 -11.68 -2.50
CA ILE A 119 -9.10 -10.98 -1.89
C ILE A 119 -8.60 -9.96 -2.89
N ASN A 120 -8.80 -8.71 -2.56
CA ASN A 120 -8.26 -7.62 -3.36
C ASN A 120 -6.83 -7.32 -2.89
N ALA A 121 -5.94 -7.18 -3.83
CA ALA A 121 -4.59 -6.71 -3.60
C ALA A 121 -4.61 -5.20 -3.33
N GLU A 122 -4.92 -4.77 -2.10
CA GLU A 122 -5.04 -3.34 -1.83
C GLU A 122 -3.71 -2.69 -1.47
N TYR A 123 -2.88 -3.34 -0.68
CA TYR A 123 -1.61 -2.77 -0.26
C TYR A 123 -0.54 -3.81 -0.50
N GLY A 124 0.63 -3.65 -0.67
CA GLY A 124 1.69 -4.64 -0.72
C GLY A 124 1.84 -5.44 -2.04
N LEU A 125 0.82 -5.48 -2.89
CA LEU A 125 0.94 -6.11 -4.22
C LEU A 125 1.31 -5.11 -5.34
N ARG A 126 1.60 -3.87 -4.98
CA ARG A 126 2.16 -2.90 -5.94
C ARG A 126 3.61 -3.26 -6.24
N TYR A 127 3.98 -3.14 -7.51
CA TYR A 127 5.36 -3.36 -7.95
C TYR A 127 5.90 -4.78 -7.68
N ILE A 128 5.05 -5.79 -7.80
CA ILE A 128 5.46 -7.20 -7.71
C ILE A 128 6.01 -7.66 -9.06
N LYS A 129 7.13 -8.37 -9.02
CA LYS A 129 7.75 -9.02 -10.18
C LYS A 129 7.25 -10.44 -10.38
N ALA A 130 7.07 -11.18 -9.29
CA ALA A 130 6.61 -12.57 -9.34
C ALA A 130 5.84 -12.93 -8.07
N ILE A 131 4.94 -13.89 -8.21
CA ILE A 131 4.31 -14.61 -7.10
C ILE A 131 4.77 -16.05 -7.22
N ASN A 132 5.55 -16.53 -6.25
CA ASN A 132 6.06 -17.89 -6.28
C ASN A 132 5.00 -18.88 -5.79
N TYR A 133 4.35 -18.58 -4.68
CA TYR A 133 3.25 -19.39 -4.17
C TYR A 133 2.28 -18.57 -3.33
N ILE A 134 1.07 -19.09 -3.20
CA ILE A 134 0.04 -18.63 -2.28
C ILE A 134 -0.24 -19.77 -1.31
N LEU A 135 -0.21 -19.49 -0.01
CA LEU A 135 -0.54 -20.42 1.04
C LEU A 135 -1.92 -20.06 1.60
N ILE A 136 -2.81 -21.06 1.63
CA ILE A 136 -4.06 -20.99 2.38
C ILE A 136 -3.95 -22.00 3.52
N SER A 137 -4.03 -21.51 4.75
CA SER A 137 -3.88 -22.29 5.98
C SER A 137 -5.18 -22.34 6.78
N ASN A 138 -5.21 -23.21 7.80
CA ASN A 138 -6.34 -23.37 8.75
C ASN A 138 -7.69 -23.61 8.06
N ILE A 139 -7.70 -24.41 7.01
CA ILE A 139 -8.92 -24.82 6.32
C ILE A 139 -9.66 -25.82 7.21
N ASP A 140 -10.89 -25.50 7.58
CA ASP A 140 -11.79 -26.39 8.32
C ASP A 140 -12.60 -27.22 7.31
N ILE A 141 -12.32 -28.52 7.23
CA ILE A 141 -12.95 -29.43 6.28
C ILE A 141 -14.27 -29.93 6.89
N LYS A 142 -15.38 -29.66 6.19
CA LYS A 142 -16.74 -30.00 6.65
C LYS A 142 -17.22 -31.35 6.12
N ASP A 143 -16.76 -31.73 4.93
CA ASP A 143 -17.18 -32.95 4.25
C ASP A 143 -16.09 -33.40 3.28
N ASN A 144 -15.99 -34.70 3.02
CA ASN A 144 -15.02 -35.26 2.06
C ASN A 144 -15.33 -34.86 0.61
N ASN A 145 -16.59 -34.58 0.27
CA ASN A 145 -16.96 -34.04 -1.04
C ASN A 145 -16.78 -32.51 -1.04
N ASN A 146 -15.55 -32.08 -0.97
CA ASN A 146 -15.17 -30.68 -0.92
C ASN A 146 -14.32 -30.30 -2.12
N PHE A 147 -14.28 -28.99 -2.41
CA PHE A 147 -13.32 -28.44 -3.37
C PHE A 147 -12.91 -27.01 -2.99
N LEU A 148 -11.77 -26.63 -3.49
CA LEU A 148 -11.24 -25.26 -3.46
C LEU A 148 -10.67 -24.93 -4.84
N GLU A 149 -11.14 -23.86 -5.43
CA GLU A 149 -10.67 -23.33 -6.70
C GLU A 149 -10.09 -21.95 -6.48
N ILE A 150 -8.86 -21.76 -6.91
CA ILE A 150 -8.11 -20.51 -6.77
C ILE A 150 -7.96 -19.90 -8.17
N THR A 151 -8.33 -18.64 -8.29
CA THR A 151 -8.17 -17.87 -9.54
C THR A 151 -7.44 -16.58 -9.25
N LEU A 152 -6.28 -16.38 -9.87
CA LEU A 152 -5.53 -15.13 -9.84
C LEU A 152 -5.85 -14.33 -11.10
N LYS A 153 -6.22 -13.07 -10.93
CA LYS A 153 -6.55 -12.14 -12.01
C LYS A 153 -5.68 -10.90 -11.95
N ASP A 154 -5.28 -10.39 -13.10
CA ASP A 154 -4.77 -9.02 -13.25
C ASP A 154 -5.83 -8.20 -13.98
N ASN A 155 -6.32 -7.16 -13.30
CA ASN A 155 -7.54 -6.46 -13.70
C ASN A 155 -8.73 -7.44 -13.82
N GLN A 156 -9.12 -7.83 -15.03
CA GLN A 156 -10.17 -8.84 -15.27
C GLN A 156 -9.65 -10.10 -15.99
N LYS A 157 -8.38 -10.09 -16.39
CA LYS A 157 -7.77 -11.22 -17.09
C LYS A 157 -7.34 -12.28 -16.11
N ILE A 158 -7.79 -13.52 -16.31
CA ILE A 158 -7.30 -14.68 -15.55
C ILE A 158 -5.86 -14.92 -15.95
N ILE A 159 -4.98 -14.89 -14.95
CA ILE A 159 -3.55 -15.18 -15.11
C ILE A 159 -3.29 -16.63 -14.76
N TYR A 160 -3.95 -17.11 -13.72
CA TYR A 160 -3.75 -18.45 -13.21
C TYR A 160 -5.03 -18.97 -12.55
N GLN A 161 -5.32 -20.26 -12.76
CA GLN A 161 -6.45 -20.94 -12.15
C GLN A 161 -6.08 -22.38 -11.81
N LYS A 162 -6.39 -22.82 -10.59
CA LYS A 162 -6.20 -24.20 -10.15
C LYS A 162 -7.33 -24.61 -9.24
N ARG A 163 -7.76 -25.87 -9.40
CA ARG A 163 -8.79 -26.49 -8.59
C ARG A 163 -8.21 -27.70 -7.84
N PHE A 164 -8.58 -27.84 -6.60
CA PHE A 164 -8.27 -28.94 -5.72
C PHE A 164 -9.59 -29.57 -5.29
N ASP A 165 -9.76 -30.85 -5.53
CA ASP A 165 -10.92 -31.63 -5.11
C ASP A 165 -10.51 -32.60 -3.99
N ASN A 166 -11.44 -32.96 -3.12
CA ASN A 166 -11.25 -33.89 -2.00
C ASN A 166 -10.04 -33.54 -1.13
N ILE A 167 -10.06 -32.33 -0.62
CA ILE A 167 -8.98 -31.80 0.21
C ILE A 167 -8.99 -32.50 1.56
N GLU A 168 -7.83 -33.02 1.94
CA GLU A 168 -7.61 -33.69 3.22
C GLU A 168 -6.69 -32.88 4.15
N SER A 169 -5.98 -31.90 3.60
CA SER A 169 -5.03 -31.08 4.34
C SER A 169 -5.65 -29.76 4.78
N ASN A 170 -5.36 -29.35 6.01
CA ASN A 170 -5.73 -28.04 6.53
C ASN A 170 -4.94 -26.89 5.91
N ASN A 171 -3.90 -27.19 5.13
CA ASN A 171 -3.06 -26.21 4.45
C ASN A 171 -2.89 -26.60 2.99
N ILE A 172 -3.03 -25.62 2.10
CA ILE A 172 -2.81 -25.79 0.66
C ILE A 172 -1.80 -24.76 0.20
N ILE A 173 -0.76 -25.26 -0.47
CA ILE A 173 0.21 -24.41 -1.18
C ILE A 173 -0.14 -24.40 -2.65
N PHE A 174 -0.24 -23.24 -3.17
CA PHE A 174 -0.58 -22.96 -4.54
C PHE A 174 0.63 -22.29 -5.22
N GLU A 175 1.45 -23.09 -5.90
CA GLU A 175 2.57 -22.58 -6.67
C GLU A 175 2.06 -21.88 -7.93
N THR A 176 2.62 -20.72 -8.22
CA THR A 176 2.27 -19.95 -9.40
C THR A 176 3.53 -19.66 -10.22
N ASP A 177 3.40 -19.69 -11.53
CA ASP A 177 4.46 -19.26 -12.45
C ASP A 177 4.29 -17.80 -12.87
N TYR A 178 3.53 -17.02 -12.06
CA TYR A 178 3.25 -15.63 -12.40
C TYR A 178 4.51 -14.79 -12.30
N LYS A 179 4.93 -14.28 -13.45
CA LYS A 179 6.03 -13.33 -13.58
C LYS A 179 5.59 -12.18 -14.47
N VAL A 180 5.94 -10.98 -14.06
CA VAL A 180 5.75 -9.76 -14.86
C VAL A 180 7.06 -9.46 -15.55
N ASP A 181 7.01 -9.39 -16.88
CA ASP A 181 8.14 -8.89 -17.64
C ASP A 181 8.23 -7.38 -17.46
N ILE A 182 9.23 -6.93 -16.72
CA ILE A 182 9.37 -5.53 -16.31
C ILE A 182 10.59 -4.96 -17.01
N ASN A 183 10.33 -3.93 -17.77
CA ASN A 183 11.36 -3.00 -18.13
C ASN A 183 11.61 -2.09 -16.92
N LYS A 184 12.84 -1.99 -16.41
CA LYS A 184 13.23 -1.20 -15.20
C LYS A 184 12.65 0.22 -15.19
N ASN A 185 12.37 0.77 -16.36
CA ASN A 185 11.82 2.12 -16.53
C ASN A 185 10.28 2.19 -16.47
N ASN A 186 9.58 1.04 -16.47
CA ASN A 186 8.12 0.95 -16.43
C ASN A 186 7.67 0.01 -15.32
N LEU A 187 7.79 0.49 -14.07
CA LEU A 187 7.22 -0.23 -12.93
C LEU A 187 5.71 -0.34 -13.10
N ALA A 188 5.23 -1.58 -13.17
CA ALA A 188 3.81 -1.84 -13.34
C ALA A 188 3.09 -1.82 -11.99
N ASP A 189 2.12 -0.94 -11.84
CA ASP A 189 1.20 -0.95 -10.71
C ASP A 189 0.13 -2.02 -10.97
N LEU A 190 0.32 -3.21 -10.41
CA LEU A 190 -0.53 -4.35 -10.65
C LEU A 190 -1.81 -4.28 -9.82
N LYS A 191 -2.92 -4.61 -10.44
CA LYS A 191 -4.22 -4.74 -9.76
C LYS A 191 -4.59 -6.22 -9.64
N LEU A 192 -3.79 -6.93 -8.85
CA LEU A 192 -4.02 -8.36 -8.64
C LEU A 192 -5.25 -8.59 -7.76
N LYS A 193 -6.05 -9.55 -8.15
CA LYS A 193 -7.22 -10.02 -7.44
C LYS A 193 -7.15 -11.54 -7.32
N LEU A 194 -7.22 -12.04 -6.08
CA LEU A 194 -7.32 -13.45 -5.80
C LEU A 194 -8.78 -13.78 -5.50
N GLU A 195 -9.34 -14.71 -6.24
CA GLU A 195 -10.66 -15.25 -5.99
C GLU A 195 -10.54 -16.72 -5.55
N VAL A 196 -11.17 -17.06 -4.45
CA VAL A 196 -11.19 -18.42 -3.91
C VAL A 196 -12.64 -18.89 -3.85
N ASN A 197 -13.01 -19.83 -4.71
CA ASN A 197 -14.29 -20.53 -4.66
C ASN A 197 -14.12 -21.81 -3.86
N TYR A 198 -15.06 -22.14 -2.97
CA TYR A 198 -14.98 -23.34 -2.18
C TYR A 198 -16.34 -23.93 -1.87
N LYS A 199 -16.37 -25.22 -1.61
CA LYS A 199 -17.55 -25.97 -1.19
C LYS A 199 -17.19 -26.93 -0.05
N ASN A 200 -18.05 -27.00 0.96
CA ASN A 200 -17.88 -27.87 2.14
C ASN A 200 -16.56 -27.63 2.91
N LEU A 201 -16.06 -26.42 2.83
CA LEU A 201 -14.90 -25.93 3.57
C LEU A 201 -15.28 -24.66 4.33
N LYS A 202 -14.53 -24.35 5.39
CA LYS A 202 -14.56 -23.08 6.06
C LYS A 202 -13.15 -22.52 6.12
N ILE A 203 -12.97 -21.35 5.56
CA ILE A 203 -11.72 -20.61 5.63
C ILE A 203 -11.94 -19.47 6.62
N ASN A 204 -11.15 -19.41 7.68
CA ASN A 204 -11.27 -18.36 8.69
C ASN A 204 -10.77 -17.03 8.16
N LYS A 205 -11.41 -15.94 8.62
CA LYS A 205 -11.30 -14.60 8.03
C LYS A 205 -9.95 -13.91 8.20
N ASN A 206 -9.16 -14.31 9.18
CA ASN A 206 -8.02 -13.51 9.59
C ASN A 206 -6.75 -14.36 9.50
N TYR A 207 -5.82 -13.98 8.62
CA TYR A 207 -4.43 -14.44 8.56
C TYR A 207 -4.13 -15.77 7.85
N ASP A 208 -5.11 -16.44 7.29
CA ASP A 208 -4.90 -17.76 6.75
C ASP A 208 -4.45 -17.78 5.27
N ILE A 209 -4.29 -16.59 4.66
CA ILE A 209 -3.83 -16.49 3.28
C ILE A 209 -2.61 -15.59 3.22
N SER A 210 -1.51 -16.17 2.82
CA SER A 210 -0.24 -15.49 2.59
C SER A 210 0.30 -15.79 1.20
N ALA A 211 1.15 -14.93 0.68
CA ALA A 211 1.81 -15.13 -0.59
C ALA A 211 3.31 -14.86 -0.49
N ASN A 212 4.10 -15.70 -1.13
CA ASN A 212 5.52 -15.44 -1.34
C ASN A 212 5.68 -14.68 -2.64
N MET A 213 6.12 -13.44 -2.55
CA MET A 213 6.19 -12.50 -3.67
C MET A 213 7.58 -11.90 -3.78
N MET A 214 8.00 -11.63 -5.01
CA MET A 214 9.21 -10.90 -5.31
C MET A 214 8.85 -9.50 -5.79
N ASN A 215 9.51 -8.48 -5.24
CA ASN A 215 9.32 -7.10 -5.66
C ASN A 215 10.01 -6.82 -7.01
N GLN A 216 9.50 -5.84 -7.73
CA GLN A 216 10.10 -5.35 -8.98
C GLN A 216 11.46 -4.69 -8.72
N ILE A 217 11.65 -4.12 -7.54
CA ILE A 217 12.93 -3.52 -7.13
C ILE A 217 13.65 -4.51 -6.23
N ASP A 218 14.81 -4.98 -6.71
CA ASP A 218 15.76 -5.72 -5.89
C ASP A 218 16.87 -4.76 -5.47
N LEU A 219 16.99 -4.49 -4.17
CA LEU A 219 18.00 -3.58 -3.62
C LEU A 219 19.43 -4.01 -3.94
N ASN A 220 19.66 -5.30 -4.27
CA ASN A 220 20.98 -5.78 -4.67
C ASN A 220 21.45 -5.22 -6.02
N GLU A 221 20.51 -4.79 -6.86
CA GLU A 221 20.80 -4.18 -8.17
C GLU A 221 21.11 -2.68 -8.06
N PHE A 222 20.98 -2.09 -6.89
CA PHE A 222 21.11 -0.65 -6.65
C PHE A 222 22.19 -0.33 -5.63
N THR A 223 22.71 0.89 -5.71
CA THR A 223 23.53 1.49 -4.66
C THR A 223 22.63 2.25 -3.71
N ILE A 224 22.64 1.92 -2.42
CA ILE A 224 21.88 2.63 -1.39
C ILE A 224 22.67 3.88 -1.00
N ILE A 225 22.13 5.05 -1.31
CA ILE A 225 22.73 6.35 -0.95
C ILE A 225 22.31 6.74 0.47
N ASN A 226 21.04 6.54 0.81
CA ASN A 226 20.49 6.84 2.13
C ASN A 226 19.39 5.84 2.49
N LYS A 227 19.28 5.54 3.79
CA LYS A 227 18.25 4.67 4.34
C LYS A 227 17.80 5.18 5.70
N VAL A 228 16.49 5.32 5.88
CA VAL A 228 15.84 5.58 7.16
C VAL A 228 14.62 4.65 7.27
N GLU A 229 14.63 3.76 8.26
CA GLU A 229 13.55 2.76 8.44
C GLU A 229 13.22 2.00 7.14
N ASN A 230 12.00 2.16 6.63
CA ASN A 230 11.48 1.54 5.41
C ASN A 230 11.54 2.49 4.18
N CYS A 231 12.33 3.56 4.27
CA CYS A 231 12.58 4.47 3.17
C CYS A 231 14.03 4.38 2.70
N TYR A 232 14.18 4.42 1.39
CA TYR A 232 15.49 4.29 0.75
C TYR A 232 15.61 5.35 -0.34
N PHE A 233 16.79 5.93 -0.42
CA PHE A 233 17.24 6.66 -1.62
C PHE A 233 18.31 5.82 -2.30
N ILE A 234 18.02 5.39 -3.51
CA ILE A 234 18.85 4.44 -4.26
C ILE A 234 19.15 4.98 -5.66
N THR A 235 20.29 4.57 -6.20
CA THR A 235 20.70 4.82 -7.59
C THR A 235 21.05 3.51 -8.29
N GLU A 236 20.81 3.42 -9.58
CA GLU A 236 21.30 2.29 -10.39
C GLU A 236 22.82 2.15 -10.30
N LYS A 237 23.31 0.90 -10.28
CA LYS A 237 24.74 0.60 -10.30
C LYS A 237 25.34 0.82 -11.67
#